data_b25fca562a7628283cb3ccee968ec611
#
_entry.id   b25fca562a7628283cb3ccee968ec611
#
_cell.length_a   1.000
_cell.length_b   1.000
_cell.length_c   1.000
_cell.angle_alpha   90.00
_cell.angle_beta   90.00
_cell.angle_gamma   90.00
#
_symmetry.space_group_name_H-M   'P 1'
#
loop_
_entity.id
_entity.type
_entity.pdbx_description
1 polymer ?
#
loop_
_entity_poly.entity_id
_entity_poly.type
_entity_poly.pdbx_seq_one_letter_code
_entity_poly.pdbx_strand_id
1 'polypeptide(L)'
;QRLVTDRHMEEDLSPSQAFKAPVTTTPPQAGRVVVTIEYTIDPARAAEFRTLMQESRRSRLRQGALSCDLLHDLADPARYVEQIVDESWTEHLRRFDRVTASDVALRERKLAFHRGESPPAVVRYLVER
;
A
#
# COMPACT_ATOMS: atom_id res chain seq x y z
N GLN A 1 13.05 17.28 6.73
CA GLN A 1 11.74 17.04 6.83
C GLN A 1 11.36 16.08 7.89
N ARG A 2 10.54 16.48 8.79
CA ARG A 2 10.26 15.69 9.82
C ARG A 2 8.87 15.20 9.78
N LEU A 3 8.60 13.97 9.94
CA LEU A 3 7.30 13.41 10.03
C LEU A 3 6.77 13.56 11.44
N VAL A 4 5.57 13.78 11.53
CA VAL A 4 4.92 13.86 12.79
C VAL A 4 4.69 12.55 13.35
N THR A 5 5.10 12.38 14.55
CA THR A 5 4.99 11.23 15.05
C THR A 5 3.89 11.21 15.86
N ASP A 6 3.21 11.12 15.92
CA ASP A 6 2.28 11.23 16.42
C ASP A 6 1.68 10.69 17.35
N ARG A 7 2.07 10.83 18.17
CA ARG A 7 1.57 10.47 19.14
C ARG A 7 0.24 10.92 19.35
N HIS A 8 -0.23 11.63 18.53
CA HIS A 8 -1.34 12.15 18.78
C HIS A 8 -2.34 11.63 18.02
N MET A 9 -3.01 11.13 17.80
CA MET A 9 -4.00 10.68 17.09
C MET A 9 -4.37 11.48 15.94
N GLU A 10 -3.93 12.63 15.69
CA GLU A 10 -4.18 13.38 14.47
C GLU A 10 -3.29 12.91 13.38
N GLU A 11 -3.83 12.69 12.20
CA GLU A 11 -3.04 12.35 11.05
C GLU A 11 -2.41 13.57 10.45
N ASP A 12 -1.19 13.46 10.01
CA ASP A 12 -0.55 14.52 9.25
C ASP A 12 -0.91 14.33 7.79
N LEU A 13 -1.82 15.14 7.30
CA LEU A 13 -2.31 15.03 5.92
C LEU A 13 -1.57 15.95 4.95
N SER A 14 -0.41 16.46 5.35
CA SER A 14 0.39 17.26 4.43
C SER A 14 0.82 16.44 3.24
N PRO A 15 0.86 17.02 2.04
CA PRO A 15 1.36 16.31 0.87
C PRO A 15 2.81 15.85 1.04
N SER A 16 3.18 14.79 0.38
CA SER A 16 4.51 14.24 0.46
C SER A 16 5.09 13.99 -0.93
N GLN A 17 6.37 14.25 -1.08
CA GLN A 17 7.08 13.95 -2.31
C GLN A 17 7.88 12.64 -2.20
N ALA A 18 7.71 11.89 -1.11
CA ALA A 18 8.49 10.69 -0.90
C ALA A 18 8.10 9.55 -1.83
N PHE A 19 6.84 9.53 -2.31
CA PHE A 19 6.38 8.49 -3.20
C PHE A 19 6.52 8.98 -4.63
N LYS A 20 6.95 8.10 -5.50
CA LYS A 20 7.07 8.42 -6.92
C LYS A 20 6.04 7.63 -7.69
N ALA A 21 5.41 8.28 -8.65
CA ALA A 21 4.44 7.61 -9.49
C ALA A 21 5.11 6.53 -10.32
N PRO A 22 4.47 5.39 -10.54
CA PRO A 22 5.02 4.34 -11.38
C PRO A 22 5.01 4.78 -12.84
N VAL A 23 5.89 4.18 -13.61
CA VAL A 23 6.04 4.48 -15.04
C VAL A 23 5.80 3.21 -15.83
N THR A 24 5.09 3.33 -16.93
CA THR A 24 4.94 2.23 -17.87
C THR A 24 5.20 2.76 -19.27
N THR A 25 5.74 1.92 -20.13
CA THR A 25 6.02 2.31 -21.51
C THR A 25 4.75 2.46 -22.32
N THR A 26 3.69 1.75 -21.99
CA THR A 26 2.43 1.81 -22.72
C THR A 26 1.30 1.88 -21.72
N PRO A 27 0.93 3.09 -21.28
CA PRO A 27 -0.14 3.22 -20.29
C PRO A 27 -1.45 2.69 -20.85
N PRO A 28 -2.18 1.90 -20.09
CA PRO A 28 -3.47 1.40 -20.52
C PRO A 28 -4.49 2.53 -20.57
N GLN A 29 -5.39 2.48 -21.55
CA GLN A 29 -6.43 3.49 -21.69
C GLN A 29 -7.71 3.12 -20.98
N ALA A 30 -7.92 1.85 -20.71
CA ALA A 30 -9.12 1.39 -20.04
C ALA A 30 -8.81 0.17 -19.20
N GLY A 31 -9.65 -0.10 -18.22
CA GLY A 31 -9.54 -1.26 -17.37
C GLY A 31 -9.06 -0.92 -15.99
N ARG A 32 -9.48 -1.74 -15.05
CA ARG A 32 -9.06 -1.58 -13.65
C ARG A 32 -7.62 -2.03 -13.48
N VAL A 33 -6.95 -1.43 -12.51
CA VAL A 33 -5.58 -1.77 -12.18
C VAL A 33 -5.58 -2.44 -10.81
N VAL A 34 -4.94 -3.60 -10.72
CA VAL A 34 -4.78 -4.32 -9.46
C VAL A 34 -3.32 -4.23 -9.06
N VAL A 35 -3.07 -3.79 -7.85
CA VAL A 35 -1.70 -3.70 -7.31
C VAL A 35 -1.59 -4.71 -6.18
N THR A 36 -0.54 -5.50 -6.20
CA THR A 36 -0.25 -6.42 -5.09
C THR A 36 1.09 -6.06 -4.48
N ILE A 37 1.14 -6.10 -3.15
CA ILE A 37 2.36 -5.86 -2.39
C ILE A 37 2.54 -7.06 -1.48
N GLU A 38 3.66 -7.80 -1.65
CA GLU A 38 3.87 -9.03 -0.91
C GLU A 38 4.78 -8.79 0.28
N TYR A 39 4.32 -9.22 1.45
CA TYR A 39 5.08 -9.10 2.68
C TYR A 39 5.40 -10.50 3.22
N THR A 40 6.60 -10.66 3.74
CA THR A 40 6.96 -11.84 4.52
C THR A 40 7.18 -11.35 5.95
N ILE A 41 6.38 -11.83 6.89
CA ILE A 41 6.46 -11.33 8.25
C ILE A 41 6.69 -12.48 9.22
N ASP A 42 7.05 -12.15 10.45
CA ASP A 42 7.12 -13.12 11.51
C ASP A 42 5.68 -13.53 11.88
N PRO A 43 5.29 -14.80 11.74
CA PRO A 43 3.92 -15.22 12.06
C PRO A 43 3.50 -14.90 13.49
N ALA A 44 4.45 -14.82 14.42
CA ALA A 44 4.14 -14.47 15.81
C ALA A 44 3.65 -13.03 15.93
N ARG A 45 3.92 -12.20 14.94
CA ARG A 45 3.50 -10.80 14.93
C ARG A 45 2.33 -10.56 13.98
N ALA A 46 1.65 -11.62 13.52
CA ALA A 46 0.58 -11.48 12.54
C ALA A 46 -0.57 -10.61 13.04
N ALA A 47 -0.93 -10.71 14.31
CA ALA A 47 -2.03 -9.92 14.85
C ALA A 47 -1.72 -8.42 14.80
N GLU A 48 -0.49 -8.04 15.17
CA GLU A 48 -0.06 -6.65 15.08
C GLU A 48 -0.06 -6.18 13.63
N PHE A 49 0.43 -7.02 12.73
CA PHE A 49 0.49 -6.68 11.32
C PHE A 49 -0.91 -6.47 10.74
N ARG A 50 -1.86 -7.35 11.08
CA ARG A 50 -3.24 -7.21 10.60
C ARG A 50 -3.86 -5.91 11.08
N THR A 51 -3.59 -5.51 12.33
CA THR A 51 -4.11 -4.25 12.85
C THR A 51 -3.52 -3.07 12.07
N LEU A 52 -2.22 -3.11 11.80
CA LEU A 52 -1.58 -2.05 11.02
C LEU A 52 -2.15 -2.00 9.60
N MET A 53 -2.42 -3.16 9.01
CA MET A 53 -2.94 -3.22 7.64
C MET A 53 -4.38 -2.70 7.54
N GLN A 54 -5.11 -2.64 8.64
CA GLN A 54 -6.41 -1.96 8.66
C GLN A 54 -6.23 -0.46 8.50
N GLU A 55 -5.18 0.12 9.09
CA GLU A 55 -4.86 1.53 8.85
C GLU A 55 -4.48 1.73 7.38
N SER A 56 -3.73 0.80 6.81
CA SER A 56 -3.36 0.86 5.40
C SER A 56 -4.61 0.87 4.52
N ARG A 57 -5.58 0.01 4.83
CA ARG A 57 -6.81 -0.05 4.08
C ARG A 57 -7.54 1.30 4.11
N ARG A 58 -7.66 1.91 5.28
CA ARG A 58 -8.30 3.23 5.39
C ARG A 58 -7.57 4.28 4.57
N SER A 59 -6.24 4.25 4.61
CA SER A 59 -5.42 5.18 3.84
C SER A 59 -5.64 5.00 2.34
N ARG A 60 -5.65 3.75 1.84
CA ARG A 60 -5.85 3.47 0.42
C ARG A 60 -7.23 3.94 -0.03
N LEU A 61 -8.26 3.66 0.75
CA LEU A 61 -9.62 4.08 0.39
C LEU A 61 -9.76 5.60 0.41
N ARG A 62 -9.13 6.26 1.36
CA ARG A 62 -9.13 7.72 1.41
C ARG A 62 -8.44 8.30 0.18
N GLN A 63 -7.41 7.65 -0.32
CA GLN A 63 -6.71 8.10 -1.52
C GLN A 63 -7.49 7.82 -2.81
N GLY A 64 -8.57 7.05 -2.74
CA GLY A 64 -9.43 6.82 -3.89
C GLY A 64 -9.44 5.39 -4.44
N ALA A 65 -8.78 4.45 -3.78
CA ALA A 65 -8.84 3.06 -4.22
C ALA A 65 -10.28 2.54 -4.11
N LEU A 66 -10.67 1.68 -5.04
CA LEU A 66 -11.98 1.05 -5.01
C LEU A 66 -12.07 0.03 -3.89
N SER A 67 -10.99 -0.69 -3.65
CA SER A 67 -10.92 -1.70 -2.60
C SER A 67 -9.49 -1.91 -2.17
N CYS A 68 -9.32 -2.45 -0.98
CA CYS A 68 -8.03 -2.83 -0.46
C CYS A 68 -8.23 -3.99 0.49
N ASP A 69 -7.62 -5.12 0.19
CA ASP A 69 -7.78 -6.33 0.99
C ASP A 69 -6.41 -6.87 1.38
N LEU A 70 -6.37 -7.52 2.53
CA LEU A 70 -5.16 -8.22 2.94
C LEU A 70 -5.42 -9.72 2.76
N LEU A 71 -4.59 -10.35 1.95
CA LEU A 71 -4.70 -11.77 1.64
C LEU A 71 -3.61 -12.51 2.42
N HIS A 72 -3.97 -13.67 2.93
CA HIS A 72 -3.00 -14.50 3.66
C HIS A 72 -2.81 -15.80 2.87
N ASP A 73 -1.56 -16.14 2.58
CA ASP A 73 -1.22 -17.34 1.85
C ASP A 73 -1.57 -18.55 2.72
N LEU A 74 -2.44 -19.42 2.24
CA LEU A 74 -2.86 -20.58 3.02
C LEU A 74 -1.76 -21.62 3.17
N ALA A 75 -0.74 -21.56 2.32
CA ALA A 75 0.38 -22.51 2.37
C ALA A 75 1.59 -21.96 3.12
N ASP A 76 1.64 -20.65 3.37
CA ASP A 76 2.79 -20.02 4.01
C ASP A 76 2.30 -19.03 5.05
N PRO A 77 2.34 -19.37 6.33
CA PRO A 77 1.83 -18.48 7.37
C PRO A 77 2.58 -17.17 7.50
N ALA A 78 3.75 -17.04 6.91
CA ALA A 78 4.52 -15.80 6.94
C ALA A 78 4.16 -14.85 5.79
N ARG A 79 3.44 -15.34 4.76
CA ARG A 79 3.24 -14.55 3.55
C ARG A 79 1.87 -13.91 3.50
N TYR A 80 1.87 -12.59 3.35
CA TYR A 80 0.67 -11.78 3.21
C TYR A 80 0.79 -10.94 1.94
N VAL A 81 -0.34 -10.66 1.32
CA VAL A 81 -0.38 -9.83 0.12
C VAL A 81 -1.44 -8.75 0.33
N GLU A 82 -1.04 -7.50 0.19
CA GLU A 82 -2.00 -6.39 0.17
C GLU A 82 -2.43 -6.23 -1.28
N GLN A 83 -3.74 -6.28 -1.55
CA GLN A 83 -4.26 -6.16 -2.90
C GLN A 83 -5.14 -4.93 -3.00
N ILE A 84 -4.79 -4.02 -3.88
CA ILE A 84 -5.47 -2.75 -4.05
C ILE A 84 -6.04 -2.71 -5.45
N VAL A 85 -7.28 -2.26 -5.60
CA VAL A 85 -7.91 -2.13 -6.92
C VAL A 85 -8.21 -0.65 -7.16
N ASP A 86 -7.74 -0.15 -8.30
CA ASP A 86 -8.02 1.20 -8.74
C ASP A 86 -8.90 1.17 -9.98
N GLU A 87 -9.72 2.19 -10.15
CA GLU A 87 -10.69 2.25 -11.24
C GLU A 87 -10.01 2.21 -12.60
N SER A 88 -8.83 2.81 -12.72
CA SER A 88 -8.11 2.94 -13.98
C SER A 88 -6.66 3.26 -13.69
N TRP A 89 -5.82 3.24 -14.72
CA TRP A 89 -4.42 3.68 -14.59
C TRP A 89 -4.36 5.13 -14.15
N THR A 90 -5.23 5.99 -14.70
CA THR A 90 -5.26 7.40 -14.30
C THR A 90 -5.56 7.54 -12.82
N GLU A 91 -6.56 6.81 -12.29
CA GLU A 91 -6.86 6.88 -10.86
C GLU A 91 -5.76 6.30 -10.01
N HIS A 92 -5.08 5.26 -10.51
CA HIS A 92 -3.91 4.71 -9.82
C HIS A 92 -2.84 5.78 -9.66
N LEU A 93 -2.55 6.53 -10.74
CA LEU A 93 -1.56 7.61 -10.67
C LEU A 93 -2.00 8.73 -9.72
N ARG A 94 -3.29 9.04 -9.72
CA ARG A 94 -3.81 10.09 -8.84
C ARG A 94 -3.65 9.78 -7.37
N ARG A 95 -3.59 8.50 -7.01
CA ARG A 95 -3.35 8.15 -5.61
C ARG A 95 -2.00 8.64 -5.13
N PHE A 96 -1.00 8.68 -6.01
CA PHE A 96 0.32 9.18 -5.64
C PHE A 96 0.29 10.68 -5.34
N ASP A 97 -0.62 11.43 -5.99
CA ASP A 97 -0.75 12.85 -5.69
C ASP A 97 -1.46 13.09 -4.36
N ARG A 98 -2.09 12.09 -3.79
CA ARG A 98 -2.83 12.19 -2.54
C ARG A 98 -2.08 11.61 -1.34
N VAL A 99 -0.83 11.23 -1.53
CA VAL A 99 0.00 10.70 -0.45
C VAL A 99 0.39 11.83 0.48
N THR A 100 0.24 11.61 1.78
CA THR A 100 0.55 12.60 2.80
C THR A 100 1.72 12.15 3.64
N ALA A 101 2.21 13.01 4.52
CA ALA A 101 3.29 12.64 5.44
C ALA A 101 2.85 11.51 6.37
N SER A 102 1.58 11.48 6.75
CA SER A 102 1.03 10.40 7.56
C SER A 102 1.10 9.07 6.81
N ASP A 103 0.83 9.08 5.49
CA ASP A 103 0.91 7.88 4.67
C ASP A 103 2.35 7.38 4.56
N VAL A 104 3.32 8.29 4.48
CA VAL A 104 4.74 7.93 4.45
C VAL A 104 5.13 7.24 5.77
N ALA A 105 4.69 7.79 6.90
CA ALA A 105 4.97 7.20 8.21
C ALA A 105 4.35 5.81 8.32
N LEU A 106 3.13 5.64 7.80
CA LEU A 106 2.46 4.34 7.78
C LEU A 106 3.26 3.34 6.93
N ARG A 107 3.75 3.77 5.77
CA ARG A 107 4.57 2.92 4.92
C ARG A 107 5.81 2.43 5.67
N GLU A 108 6.48 3.31 6.41
CA GLU A 108 7.66 2.91 7.17
C GLU A 108 7.31 1.85 8.22
N ARG A 109 6.17 2.00 8.87
CA ARG A 109 5.72 1.01 9.86
C ARG A 109 5.42 -0.34 9.21
N LYS A 110 4.82 -0.33 8.02
CA LYS A 110 4.56 -1.57 7.29
C LYS A 110 5.87 -2.24 6.89
N LEU A 111 6.81 -1.46 6.38
CA LEU A 111 8.10 -2.01 5.94
C LEU A 111 8.87 -2.62 7.11
N ALA A 112 8.70 -2.10 8.31
CA ALA A 112 9.38 -2.65 9.49
C ALA A 112 8.95 -4.07 9.83
N PHE A 113 7.78 -4.51 9.36
CA PHE A 113 7.34 -5.89 9.57
C PHE A 113 7.94 -6.84 8.55
N HIS A 114 8.33 -6.33 7.39
CA HIS A 114 8.81 -7.20 6.31
C HIS A 114 10.19 -7.77 6.63
N ARG A 115 10.34 -9.07 6.40
CA ARG A 115 11.59 -9.77 6.63
C ARG A 115 12.19 -10.16 5.29
N GLY A 116 13.50 -10.13 5.19
CA GLY A 116 14.18 -10.45 3.96
C GLY A 116 15.03 -9.28 3.51
N GLU A 117 15.92 -9.53 2.57
CA GLU A 117 16.87 -8.52 2.14
C GLU A 117 16.29 -7.57 1.11
N SER A 118 15.30 -8.02 0.37
CA SER A 118 14.65 -7.19 -0.65
C SER A 118 13.40 -6.55 -0.10
N PRO A 119 13.01 -5.37 -0.58
CA PRO A 119 11.75 -4.77 -0.19
C PRO A 119 10.57 -5.65 -0.60
N PRO A 120 9.37 -5.42 -0.05
CA PRO A 120 8.18 -6.14 -0.50
C PRO A 120 8.01 -5.99 -2.00
N ALA A 121 7.67 -7.09 -2.67
CA ALA A 121 7.49 -7.06 -4.12
C ALA A 121 6.18 -6.37 -4.48
N VAL A 122 6.25 -5.42 -5.39
CA VAL A 122 5.07 -4.68 -5.87
C VAL A 122 4.84 -5.06 -7.31
N VAL A 123 3.64 -5.56 -7.62
CA VAL A 123 3.28 -5.92 -8.99
C VAL A 123 1.99 -5.21 -9.36
N ARG A 124 1.92 -4.72 -10.58
CA ARG A 124 0.74 -4.02 -11.08
C ARG A 124 0.18 -4.80 -12.25
N TYR A 125 -1.12 -5.03 -12.22
CA TYR A 125 -1.83 -5.79 -13.24
C TYR A 125 -2.93 -4.96 -13.85
N LEU A 126 -3.18 -5.14 -15.14
CA LEU A 126 -4.36 -4.60 -15.78
C LEU A 126 -5.40 -5.72 -15.87
N VAL A 127 -6.63 -5.43 -15.48
CA VAL A 127 -7.71 -6.40 -15.64
C VAL A 127 -8.11 -6.43 -17.11
N GLU A 128 -7.90 -7.57 -17.75
CA GLU A 128 -8.26 -7.75 -19.14
C GLU A 128 -9.71 -8.17 -19.26
N ARG A 129 -10.37 -7.73 -20.32
CA ARG A 129 -11.76 -8.07 -20.55
C ARG A 129 -11.99 -8.61 -21.93
#